data_ac9b6cce16843c9ef390248e704d6a52
#
_entry.id   ac9b6cce16843c9ef390248e704d6a52
#
_cell.length_a   1.000
_cell.length_b   1.000
_cell.length_c   1.000
_cell.angle_alpha   90.00
_cell.angle_beta   90.00
_cell.angle_gamma   90.00
#
_symmetry.space_group_name_H-M   'P 1'
#
loop_
_entity.id
_entity.type
_entity.pdbx_description
1 polymer ?
#
loop_
_entity_poly.entity_id
_entity_poly.type
_entity_poly.pdbx_seq_one_letter_code
_entity_poly.pdbx_strand_id
1 'polypeptide(L)'
;VENVTTYIKVQKEAYDRSQRFTDAWQIAMYTDPKLDYASQHPTSTYGHSVEAEIKRNTEEQLLAGPADRVGLFFFFTSTCPFCQEQSKVLKVFADTYGLTVKPVSLDGVGLPEYPQPATNNGMAENVGVHMVPMIYLAIPEENFLKPLGAGLMTNADLRERLLVLLRNRGLLGERRSQG
;
A
#
# COMPACT_ATOMS: atom_id res chain seq x y z
N VAL A 1 50.46 -33.25 12.37
CA VAL A 1 50.71 -32.36 11.19
C VAL A 1 49.92 -32.84 9.98
N GLU A 2 49.88 -34.12 9.67
CA GLU A 2 49.19 -34.67 8.48
C GLU A 2 47.70 -34.39 8.45
N ASN A 3 46.99 -34.57 9.58
CA ASN A 3 45.57 -34.29 9.69
C ASN A 3 45.26 -32.79 9.49
N VAL A 4 46.14 -31.89 9.98
CA VAL A 4 46.01 -30.46 9.77
C VAL A 4 46.17 -30.06 8.28
N THR A 5 47.15 -30.67 7.63
CA THR A 5 47.39 -30.47 6.22
C THR A 5 46.20 -30.93 5.37
N THR A 6 45.61 -32.07 5.71
CA THR A 6 44.41 -32.59 5.04
C THR A 6 43.20 -31.65 5.27
N TYR A 7 43.02 -31.18 6.48
CA TYR A 7 41.97 -30.22 6.80
C TYR A 7 42.10 -28.91 5.98
N ILE A 8 43.30 -28.34 5.92
CA ILE A 8 43.58 -27.13 5.13
C ILE A 8 43.30 -27.35 3.63
N LYS A 9 43.67 -28.50 3.09
CA LYS A 9 43.38 -28.82 1.69
C LYS A 9 41.89 -28.89 1.38
N VAL A 10 41.12 -29.58 2.26
CA VAL A 10 39.67 -29.70 2.11
C VAL A 10 39.00 -28.32 2.24
N GLN A 11 39.43 -27.52 3.21
CA GLN A 11 38.93 -26.17 3.39
C GLN A 11 39.20 -25.27 2.17
N LYS A 12 40.41 -25.35 1.61
CA LYS A 12 40.74 -24.62 0.39
C LYS A 12 39.90 -25.06 -0.81
N GLU A 13 39.68 -26.35 -0.98
CA GLU A 13 38.85 -26.87 -2.08
C GLU A 13 37.38 -26.42 -1.91
N ALA A 14 36.85 -26.43 -0.68
CA ALA A 14 35.51 -25.91 -0.40
C ALA A 14 35.39 -24.42 -0.74
N TYR A 15 36.42 -23.62 -0.38
CA TYR A 15 36.48 -22.21 -0.75
C TYR A 15 36.51 -21.99 -2.25
N ASP A 16 37.38 -22.71 -2.98
CA ASP A 16 37.51 -22.62 -4.43
C ASP A 16 36.23 -23.05 -5.16
N ARG A 17 35.50 -24.04 -4.63
CA ARG A 17 34.17 -24.41 -5.13
C ARG A 17 33.14 -23.32 -4.90
N SER A 18 33.15 -22.70 -3.73
CA SER A 18 32.25 -21.58 -3.38
C SER A 18 32.49 -20.39 -4.31
N GLN A 19 33.75 -20.05 -4.60
CA GLN A 19 34.07 -18.98 -5.54
C GLN A 19 33.55 -19.28 -6.94
N ARG A 20 33.80 -20.47 -7.46
CA ARG A 20 33.28 -20.87 -8.78
C ARG A 20 31.77 -20.85 -8.86
N PHE A 21 31.08 -21.23 -7.78
CA PHE A 21 29.62 -21.13 -7.72
C PHE A 21 29.17 -19.65 -7.76
N THR A 22 29.82 -18.78 -6.98
CA THR A 22 29.51 -17.34 -6.95
C THR A 22 29.70 -16.70 -8.33
N ASP A 23 30.81 -17.02 -9.01
CA ASP A 23 31.09 -16.51 -10.36
C ASP A 23 30.05 -17.01 -11.38
N ALA A 24 29.71 -18.29 -11.34
CA ALA A 24 28.69 -18.86 -12.20
C ALA A 24 27.31 -18.26 -11.94
N TRP A 25 26.99 -18.04 -10.67
CA TRP A 25 25.73 -17.40 -10.25
C TRP A 25 25.64 -15.95 -10.74
N GLN A 26 26.72 -15.17 -10.60
CA GLN A 26 26.78 -13.81 -11.13
C GLN A 26 26.63 -13.76 -12.65
N ILE A 27 27.32 -14.66 -13.36
CA ILE A 27 27.20 -14.76 -14.82
C ILE A 27 25.76 -15.08 -15.22
N ALA A 28 25.10 -16.02 -14.54
CA ALA A 28 23.71 -16.36 -14.79
C ALA A 28 22.78 -15.16 -14.57
N MET A 29 23.02 -14.40 -13.50
CA MET A 29 22.26 -13.17 -13.20
C MET A 29 22.42 -12.10 -14.28
N TYR A 30 23.64 -11.93 -14.81
CA TYR A 30 23.89 -10.92 -15.85
C TYR A 30 23.41 -11.32 -17.24
N THR A 31 23.30 -12.62 -17.50
CA THR A 31 22.89 -13.14 -18.82
C THR A 31 21.39 -13.38 -18.94
N ASP A 32 20.68 -13.56 -17.85
CA ASP A 32 19.22 -13.71 -17.85
C ASP A 32 18.55 -12.58 -17.04
N PRO A 33 17.95 -11.57 -17.70
CA PRO A 33 17.28 -10.47 -17.04
C PRO A 33 16.14 -10.91 -16.10
N LYS A 34 15.61 -12.12 -16.26
CA LYS A 34 14.57 -12.66 -15.36
C LYS A 34 15.13 -13.05 -13.99
N LEU A 35 16.43 -13.36 -13.93
CA LEU A 35 17.14 -13.72 -12.70
C LEU A 35 17.78 -12.51 -12.03
N ASP A 36 18.02 -11.43 -12.79
CA ASP A 36 18.65 -10.22 -12.27
C ASP A 36 17.64 -9.37 -11.50
N TYR A 37 17.64 -9.53 -10.17
CA TYR A 37 16.81 -8.74 -9.28
C TYR A 37 17.07 -7.23 -9.41
N ALA A 38 18.32 -6.82 -9.63
CA ALA A 38 18.68 -5.42 -9.74
C ALA A 38 18.19 -4.76 -11.05
N SER A 39 18.03 -5.54 -12.13
CA SER A 39 17.42 -5.04 -13.37
C SER A 39 15.91 -4.82 -13.23
N GLN A 40 15.26 -5.61 -12.37
CA GLN A 40 13.83 -5.47 -12.06
C GLN A 40 13.57 -4.51 -10.89
N HIS A 41 14.53 -4.36 -9.99
CA HIS A 41 14.47 -3.52 -8.80
C HIS A 41 15.76 -2.67 -8.72
N PRO A 42 15.77 -1.49 -9.33
CA PRO A 42 16.95 -0.63 -9.36
C PRO A 42 17.47 -0.31 -7.96
N THR A 43 18.77 -0.47 -7.73
CA THR A 43 19.41 -0.21 -6.43
C THR A 43 19.98 1.19 -6.29
N SER A 44 20.02 1.97 -7.39
CA SER A 44 20.47 3.37 -7.34
C SER A 44 19.37 4.30 -6.88
N THR A 45 19.71 5.39 -6.21
CA THR A 45 18.75 6.43 -5.79
C THR A 45 17.90 6.94 -6.95
N TYR A 46 18.51 7.13 -8.12
CA TYR A 46 17.81 7.54 -9.33
C TYR A 46 16.87 6.45 -9.84
N GLY A 47 17.33 5.20 -9.86
CA GLY A 47 16.49 4.05 -10.24
C GLY A 47 15.28 3.89 -9.33
N HIS A 48 15.45 4.01 -8.01
CA HIS A 48 14.35 3.99 -7.06
C HIS A 48 13.35 5.13 -7.26
N SER A 49 13.81 6.33 -7.62
CA SER A 49 12.90 7.45 -7.90
C SER A 49 12.06 7.22 -9.15
N VAL A 50 12.66 6.68 -10.21
CA VAL A 50 11.96 6.34 -11.46
C VAL A 50 10.97 5.19 -11.24
N GLU A 51 11.37 4.14 -10.53
CA GLU A 51 10.48 3.03 -10.17
C GLU A 51 9.28 3.49 -9.33
N ALA A 52 9.53 4.36 -8.33
CA ALA A 52 8.48 4.92 -7.50
C ALA A 52 7.51 5.79 -8.31
N GLU A 53 7.99 6.53 -9.30
CA GLU A 53 7.16 7.34 -10.19
C GLU A 53 6.31 6.47 -11.12
N ILE A 54 6.90 5.45 -11.74
CA ILE A 54 6.17 4.48 -12.59
C ILE A 54 5.10 3.77 -11.76
N LYS A 55 5.46 3.31 -10.56
CA LYS A 55 4.53 2.67 -9.63
C LYS A 55 3.38 3.59 -9.28
N ARG A 56 3.66 4.83 -8.90
CA ARG A 56 2.64 5.84 -8.57
C ARG A 56 1.69 6.09 -9.73
N ASN A 57 2.20 6.33 -10.94
CA ASN A 57 1.39 6.59 -12.13
C ASN A 57 0.49 5.39 -12.47
N THR A 58 1.01 4.17 -12.35
CA THR A 58 0.22 2.94 -12.55
C THR A 58 -0.88 2.81 -11.49
N GLU A 59 -0.57 3.09 -10.23
CA GLU A 59 -1.52 3.05 -9.12
C GLU A 59 -2.62 4.10 -9.26
N GLU A 60 -2.28 5.30 -9.72
CA GLU A 60 -3.23 6.38 -10.02
C GLU A 60 -4.21 5.97 -11.12
N GLN A 61 -3.72 5.39 -12.21
CA GLN A 61 -4.57 4.87 -13.28
C GLN A 61 -5.49 3.74 -12.82
N LEU A 62 -5.00 2.84 -11.95
CA LEU A 62 -5.79 1.76 -11.40
C LEU A 62 -6.93 2.26 -10.50
N LEU A 63 -6.72 3.34 -9.75
CA LEU A 63 -7.73 3.90 -8.85
C LEU A 63 -8.80 4.72 -9.58
N ALA A 64 -8.50 5.30 -10.73
CA ALA A 64 -9.46 6.07 -11.50
C ALA A 64 -10.63 5.21 -12.02
N GLY A 65 -10.41 3.92 -12.29
CA GLY A 65 -11.42 3.01 -12.82
C GLY A 65 -12.59 2.71 -11.88
N PRO A 66 -12.36 2.31 -10.62
CA PRO A 66 -13.43 1.94 -9.71
C PRO A 66 -14.01 3.11 -8.88
N ALA A 67 -13.60 4.35 -9.10
CA ALA A 67 -13.98 5.50 -8.27
C ALA A 67 -15.50 5.68 -8.12
N ASP A 68 -16.27 5.41 -9.17
CA ASP A 68 -17.73 5.52 -9.15
C ASP A 68 -18.43 4.42 -8.34
N ARG A 69 -17.74 3.32 -8.10
CA ARG A 69 -18.29 2.12 -7.45
C ARG A 69 -17.94 2.02 -5.99
N VAL A 70 -17.01 2.86 -5.52
CA VAL A 70 -16.47 2.80 -4.17
C VAL A 70 -16.67 4.13 -3.44
N GLY A 71 -16.83 4.05 -2.13
CA GLY A 71 -16.92 5.20 -1.25
C GLY A 71 -16.14 4.99 0.02
N LEU A 72 -15.86 6.08 0.71
CA LEU A 72 -15.17 6.07 1.99
C LEU A 72 -16.09 6.60 3.08
N PHE A 73 -16.22 5.88 4.20
CA PHE A 73 -16.79 6.44 5.43
C PHE A 73 -15.64 6.94 6.30
N PHE A 74 -15.81 8.16 6.79
CA PHE A 74 -14.84 8.80 7.69
C PHE A 74 -15.49 9.10 9.02
N PHE A 75 -15.12 8.34 10.06
CA PHE A 75 -15.61 8.50 11.43
C PHE A 75 -14.65 9.36 12.22
N PHE A 76 -15.20 10.39 12.88
CA PHE A 76 -14.40 11.37 13.61
C PHE A 76 -15.19 12.02 14.76
N THR A 77 -14.46 12.74 15.61
CA THR A 77 -15.01 13.76 16.51
C THR A 77 -14.36 15.11 16.18
N SER A 78 -15.10 16.19 16.38
CA SER A 78 -14.64 17.55 16.05
C SER A 78 -13.45 18.00 16.91
N THR A 79 -13.39 17.51 18.14
CA THR A 79 -12.36 17.87 19.13
C THR A 79 -11.07 17.07 19.02
N CYS A 80 -11.02 16.06 18.14
CA CYS A 80 -9.86 15.20 17.96
C CYS A 80 -8.83 15.86 17.03
N PRO A 81 -7.62 16.20 17.50
CA PRO A 81 -6.60 16.86 16.65
C PRO A 81 -6.18 15.99 15.45
N PHE A 82 -6.05 14.67 15.63
CA PHE A 82 -5.71 13.75 14.53
C PHE A 82 -6.83 13.65 13.50
N CYS A 83 -8.09 13.83 13.93
CA CYS A 83 -9.24 13.85 13.01
C CYS A 83 -9.21 15.10 12.12
N GLN A 84 -8.84 16.25 12.70
CA GLN A 84 -8.71 17.51 11.97
C GLN A 84 -7.60 17.43 10.92
N GLU A 85 -6.47 16.82 11.23
CA GLU A 85 -5.39 16.62 10.25
C GLU A 85 -5.75 15.56 9.21
N GLN A 86 -6.37 14.45 9.64
CA GLN A 86 -6.79 13.40 8.71
C GLN A 86 -7.86 13.89 7.72
N SER A 87 -8.74 14.79 8.13
CA SER A 87 -9.77 15.35 7.24
C SER A 87 -9.17 16.07 6.04
N LYS A 88 -8.11 16.85 6.25
CA LYS A 88 -7.39 17.56 5.19
C LYS A 88 -6.74 16.59 4.20
N VAL A 89 -6.02 15.59 4.74
CA VAL A 89 -5.39 14.55 3.91
C VAL A 89 -6.44 13.79 3.10
N LEU A 90 -7.52 13.37 3.76
CA LEU A 90 -8.58 12.60 3.12
C LEU A 90 -9.34 13.40 2.05
N LYS A 91 -9.54 14.70 2.29
CA LYS A 91 -10.18 15.59 1.30
C LYS A 91 -9.35 15.68 0.02
N VAL A 92 -8.04 15.94 0.15
CA VAL A 92 -7.11 15.98 -0.99
C VAL A 92 -7.07 14.63 -1.71
N PHE A 93 -7.02 13.54 -0.96
CA PHE A 93 -7.01 12.18 -1.52
C PHE A 93 -8.29 11.89 -2.32
N ALA A 94 -9.45 12.18 -1.73
CA ALA A 94 -10.74 11.95 -2.36
C ALA A 94 -10.91 12.79 -3.65
N ASP A 95 -10.53 14.05 -3.60
CA ASP A 95 -10.59 14.95 -4.76
C ASP A 95 -9.65 14.49 -5.89
N THR A 96 -8.46 13.99 -5.53
CA THR A 96 -7.48 13.50 -6.51
C THR A 96 -7.99 12.28 -7.27
N TYR A 97 -8.67 11.37 -6.60
CA TYR A 97 -9.12 10.09 -7.20
C TYR A 97 -10.62 10.06 -7.54
N GLY A 98 -11.34 11.17 -7.33
CA GLY A 98 -12.78 11.24 -7.60
C GLY A 98 -13.63 10.39 -6.65
N LEU A 99 -13.14 10.11 -5.43
CA LEU A 99 -13.81 9.24 -4.47
C LEU A 99 -14.86 10.01 -3.67
N THR A 100 -16.00 9.37 -3.45
CA THR A 100 -17.02 9.90 -2.55
C THR A 100 -16.66 9.60 -1.09
N VAL A 101 -16.61 10.64 -0.25
CA VAL A 101 -16.45 10.50 1.21
C VAL A 101 -17.76 10.79 1.90
N LYS A 102 -18.21 9.88 2.75
CA LYS A 102 -19.33 10.08 3.68
C LYS A 102 -18.76 10.31 5.08
N PRO A 103 -18.68 11.58 5.54
CA PRO A 103 -18.23 11.89 6.89
C PRO A 103 -19.31 11.53 7.89
N VAL A 104 -18.92 10.90 9.00
CA VAL A 104 -19.80 10.52 10.11
C VAL A 104 -19.22 11.09 11.41
N SER A 105 -19.91 12.06 11.98
CA SER A 105 -19.50 12.67 13.24
C SER A 105 -20.07 11.91 14.43
N LEU A 106 -19.22 11.58 15.39
CA LEU A 106 -19.63 10.91 16.63
C LEU A 106 -20.15 11.90 17.68
N ASP A 107 -19.78 13.19 17.58
CA ASP A 107 -20.21 14.27 18.45
C ASP A 107 -21.23 15.22 17.78
N GLY A 108 -21.61 14.94 16.53
CA GLY A 108 -22.59 15.72 15.78
C GLY A 108 -22.05 17.05 15.20
N VAL A 109 -20.77 17.35 15.42
CA VAL A 109 -20.13 18.59 14.93
C VAL A 109 -19.27 18.31 13.73
N GLY A 110 -19.30 19.20 12.72
CA GLY A 110 -18.53 19.07 11.49
C GLY A 110 -17.06 19.52 11.64
N LEU A 111 -16.27 19.17 10.66
CA LEU A 111 -14.92 19.70 10.45
C LEU A 111 -14.91 20.68 9.27
N PRO A 112 -13.92 21.57 9.14
CA PRO A 112 -13.85 22.53 8.03
C PRO A 112 -13.95 21.88 6.64
N GLU A 113 -13.30 20.73 6.44
CA GLU A 113 -13.33 19.97 5.18
C GLU A 113 -14.66 19.20 4.99
N TYR A 114 -15.37 18.93 6.08
CA TYR A 114 -16.63 18.18 6.13
C TYR A 114 -17.63 18.88 7.08
N PRO A 115 -18.16 20.06 6.70
CA PRO A 115 -18.99 20.89 7.60
C PRO A 115 -20.38 20.30 7.88
N GLN A 116 -20.84 19.40 7.03
CA GLN A 116 -22.16 18.76 7.15
C GLN A 116 -22.00 17.23 7.21
N PRO A 117 -21.50 16.67 8.33
CA PRO A 117 -21.38 15.24 8.47
C PRO A 117 -22.75 14.59 8.72
N ALA A 118 -22.84 13.31 8.40
CA ALA A 118 -23.94 12.48 8.89
C ALA A 118 -23.80 12.28 10.40
N THR A 119 -24.93 12.26 11.09
CA THR A 119 -24.98 11.91 12.51
C THR A 119 -24.75 10.41 12.68
N ASN A 120 -23.99 10.04 13.71
CA ASN A 120 -23.84 8.64 14.09
C ASN A 120 -25.13 8.11 14.73
N ASN A 121 -25.92 7.40 13.95
CA ASN A 121 -27.14 6.73 14.40
C ASN A 121 -26.86 5.26 14.77
N GLY A 122 -25.82 4.99 15.57
CA GLY A 122 -25.38 3.64 15.91
C GLY A 122 -24.53 2.97 14.82
N MET A 123 -24.21 3.66 13.74
CA MET A 123 -23.42 3.10 12.65
C MET A 123 -22.00 2.77 13.09
N ALA A 124 -21.35 3.65 13.83
CA ALA A 124 -19.98 3.44 14.30
C ALA A 124 -19.86 2.17 15.16
N GLU A 125 -20.81 1.98 16.07
CA GLU A 125 -20.88 0.81 16.96
C GLU A 125 -21.13 -0.48 16.17
N ASN A 126 -22.05 -0.43 15.19
CA ASN A 126 -22.41 -1.58 14.37
C ASN A 126 -21.25 -2.06 13.50
N VAL A 127 -20.38 -1.16 13.03
CA VAL A 127 -19.20 -1.52 12.22
C VAL A 127 -17.94 -1.68 13.04
N GLY A 128 -18.01 -1.50 14.38
CA GLY A 128 -16.90 -1.74 15.30
C GLY A 128 -15.85 -0.60 15.32
N VAL A 129 -16.28 0.65 15.23
CA VAL A 129 -15.41 1.81 15.41
C VAL A 129 -15.12 1.99 16.90
N HIS A 130 -13.89 1.70 17.32
CA HIS A 130 -13.43 1.83 18.71
C HIS A 130 -12.48 3.01 18.93
N MET A 131 -12.03 3.63 17.84
CA MET A 131 -11.12 4.79 17.87
C MET A 131 -11.34 5.68 16.67
N VAL A 132 -10.98 6.95 16.80
CA VAL A 132 -11.03 7.94 15.72
C VAL A 132 -9.67 8.64 15.57
N PRO A 133 -9.31 9.09 14.36
CA PRO A 133 -10.04 8.95 13.10
C PRO A 133 -10.05 7.50 12.60
N MET A 134 -11.14 7.09 11.95
CA MET A 134 -11.29 5.77 11.35
C MET A 134 -11.89 5.89 9.96
N ILE A 135 -11.31 5.20 8.97
CA ILE A 135 -11.78 5.22 7.60
C ILE A 135 -12.18 3.79 7.19
N TYR A 136 -13.33 3.65 6.55
CA TYR A 136 -13.83 2.41 5.97
C TYR A 136 -13.96 2.56 4.46
N LEU A 137 -13.62 1.51 3.75
CA LEU A 137 -13.96 1.34 2.34
C LEU A 137 -15.34 0.68 2.24
N ALA A 138 -16.21 1.29 1.44
CA ALA A 138 -17.52 0.75 1.09
C ALA A 138 -17.61 0.47 -0.41
N ILE A 139 -18.19 -0.66 -0.76
CA ILE A 139 -18.57 -1.04 -2.12
C ILE A 139 -20.05 -1.40 -2.07
N PRO A 140 -20.95 -0.44 -2.32
CA PRO A 140 -22.39 -0.64 -2.10
C PRO A 140 -22.97 -1.80 -2.90
N GLU A 141 -22.57 -1.96 -4.16
CA GLU A 141 -23.03 -3.02 -5.04
C GLU A 141 -22.73 -4.43 -4.50
N GLU A 142 -21.66 -4.57 -3.73
CA GLU A 142 -21.23 -5.85 -3.14
C GLU A 142 -21.63 -6.00 -1.67
N ASN A 143 -22.34 -5.03 -1.12
CA ASN A 143 -22.61 -4.95 0.32
C ASN A 143 -21.34 -5.12 1.17
N PHE A 144 -20.23 -4.56 0.67
CA PHE A 144 -18.91 -4.69 1.28
C PHE A 144 -18.59 -3.42 2.08
N LEU A 145 -18.18 -3.62 3.32
CA LEU A 145 -17.72 -2.56 4.20
C LEU A 145 -16.58 -3.09 5.06
N LYS A 146 -15.38 -2.53 4.90
CA LYS A 146 -14.19 -2.95 5.63
C LYS A 146 -13.34 -1.75 6.06
N PRO A 147 -12.67 -1.86 7.22
CA PRO A 147 -11.75 -0.83 7.66
C PRO A 147 -10.61 -0.66 6.64
N LEU A 148 -10.41 0.56 6.20
CA LEU A 148 -9.23 0.98 5.45
C LEU A 148 -8.08 1.28 6.42
N GLY A 149 -8.39 1.94 7.54
CA GLY A 149 -7.41 2.18 8.58
C GLY A 149 -7.89 3.16 9.65
N ALA A 150 -7.14 3.19 10.75
CA ALA A 150 -7.35 4.07 11.88
C ALA A 150 -6.13 4.96 12.13
N GLY A 151 -6.33 6.10 12.79
CA GLY A 151 -5.30 7.08 13.08
C GLY A 151 -4.93 7.93 11.87
N LEU A 152 -3.85 8.69 12.01
CA LEU A 152 -3.37 9.58 10.96
C LEU A 152 -2.64 8.75 9.88
N MET A 153 -3.12 8.86 8.65
CA MET A 153 -2.56 8.19 7.47
C MET A 153 -2.17 9.22 6.43
N THR A 154 -1.06 8.97 5.74
CA THR A 154 -0.64 9.76 4.57
C THR A 154 -1.43 9.38 3.32
N ASN A 155 -1.34 10.19 2.26
CA ASN A 155 -1.90 9.84 0.95
C ASN A 155 -1.32 8.53 0.39
N ALA A 156 -0.06 8.24 0.68
CA ALA A 156 0.58 7.00 0.26
C ALA A 156 -0.02 5.78 0.99
N ASP A 157 -0.24 5.89 2.31
CA ASP A 157 -0.86 4.83 3.10
C ASP A 157 -2.30 4.56 2.63
N LEU A 158 -3.08 5.62 2.42
CA LEU A 158 -4.46 5.51 1.92
C LEU A 158 -4.51 4.82 0.56
N ARG A 159 -3.62 5.22 -0.36
CA ARG A 159 -3.53 4.64 -1.70
C ARG A 159 -3.16 3.17 -1.64
N GLU A 160 -2.10 2.81 -0.91
CA GLU A 160 -1.63 1.42 -0.81
C GLU A 160 -2.72 0.50 -0.25
N ARG A 161 -3.35 0.90 0.86
CA ARG A 161 -4.40 0.11 1.51
C ARG A 161 -5.65 -0.03 0.63
N LEU A 162 -6.05 1.05 -0.03
CA LEU A 162 -7.17 1.04 -0.96
C LEU A 162 -6.91 0.07 -2.12
N LEU A 163 -5.72 0.13 -2.73
CA LEU A 163 -5.32 -0.79 -3.81
C LEU A 163 -5.33 -2.25 -3.37
N VAL A 164 -4.83 -2.57 -2.18
CA VAL A 164 -4.85 -3.93 -1.64
C VAL A 164 -6.28 -4.44 -1.50
N LEU A 165 -7.18 -3.64 -0.91
CA LEU A 165 -8.58 -4.04 -0.73
C LEU A 165 -9.32 -4.19 -2.06
N LEU A 166 -9.13 -3.26 -3.00
CA LEU A 166 -9.77 -3.31 -4.32
C LEU A 166 -9.26 -4.48 -5.17
N ARG A 167 -7.96 -4.78 -5.09
CA ARG A 167 -7.37 -5.95 -5.76
C ARG A 167 -7.93 -7.25 -5.21
N ASN A 168 -8.03 -7.37 -3.90
CA ASN A 168 -8.61 -8.55 -3.24
C ASN A 168 -10.07 -8.77 -3.66
N ARG A 169 -10.78 -7.71 -4.07
CA ARG A 169 -12.16 -7.77 -4.57
C ARG A 169 -12.26 -7.94 -6.10
N GLY A 170 -11.14 -8.02 -6.83
CA GLY A 170 -11.14 -8.11 -8.29
C GLY A 170 -11.62 -6.85 -8.99
N LEU A 171 -11.68 -5.71 -8.29
CA LEU A 171 -12.11 -4.42 -8.86
C LEU A 171 -10.99 -3.68 -9.59
N LEU A 172 -9.76 -4.10 -9.38
CA LEU A 172 -8.61 -3.66 -10.17
C LEU A 172 -8.33 -4.74 -11.22
N GLY A 173 -8.16 -4.34 -12.48
CA GLY A 173 -7.73 -5.25 -13.53
C GLY A 173 -6.47 -6.01 -13.09
N GLU A 174 -6.40 -7.31 -13.39
CA GLU A 174 -5.20 -8.10 -13.16
C GLU A 174 -4.02 -7.42 -13.86
N ARG A 175 -2.89 -7.29 -13.15
CA ARG A 175 -1.64 -6.96 -13.81
C ARG A 175 -1.44 -7.99 -14.92
N ARG A 176 -1.65 -7.61 -16.17
CA ARG A 176 -1.08 -8.39 -17.28
C ARG A 176 0.42 -8.35 -17.05
N SER A 177 0.98 -9.45 -16.56
CA SER A 177 2.39 -9.73 -16.65
C SER A 177 2.71 -9.67 -18.15
N GLN A 178 3.26 -8.56 -18.59
CA GLN A 178 3.89 -8.51 -19.91
C GLN A 178 5.08 -9.47 -19.83
N GLY A 179 4.92 -10.60 -20.52
CA GLY A 179 5.94 -11.61 -20.69
C GLY A 179 7.08 -11.12 -21.59
#